data_1e012537543ad17850af2ee885a1b5eb
#
_entry.id   1e012537543ad17850af2ee885a1b5eb
#
_cell.length_a   1.000
_cell.length_b   1.000
_cell.length_c   1.000
_cell.angle_alpha   90.00
_cell.angle_beta   90.00
_cell.angle_gamma   90.00
#
_symmetry.space_group_name_H-M   'P 1'
#
loop_
_entity.id
_entity.type
_entity.pdbx_description
1 polymer ?
#
loop_
_entity_poly.entity_id
_entity_poly.type
_entity_poly.pdbx_seq_one_letter_code
_entity_poly.pdbx_strand_id
1 'polypeptide(L)'
;MKLIGSRTESLIRERLEKFEQIILNNEVIYNLLVSHFDEIKHSYCLNQIIEQAEDIYTLLVNGKYVIEFELSRLDHSISDVQVESLNEYAKKVKDKSSKLTLAIAMDLSNK
;
A
#
# COMPACT_ATOMS: atom_id res chain seq x y z
N MET A 1 9.49 0.60 -15.59
CA MET A 1 8.99 1.96 -15.93
C MET A 1 10.01 3.01 -15.51
N LYS A 2 10.25 3.97 -16.37
CA LYS A 2 11.20 5.03 -16.09
C LYS A 2 10.49 6.22 -15.45
N LEU A 3 11.01 6.71 -14.31
CA LEU A 3 10.47 7.88 -13.62
C LEU A 3 11.15 9.15 -14.15
N ILE A 4 10.35 10.13 -14.56
CA ILE A 4 10.86 11.35 -15.21
C ILE A 4 10.56 12.63 -14.45
N GLY A 5 10.10 12.54 -13.20
CA GLY A 5 9.88 13.72 -12.36
C GLY A 5 8.73 14.62 -12.83
N SER A 6 7.68 14.06 -13.39
CA SER A 6 6.52 14.82 -13.85
C SER A 6 5.70 15.35 -12.67
N ARG A 7 4.78 16.29 -12.96
CA ARG A 7 3.84 16.79 -11.95
C ARG A 7 2.98 15.65 -11.39
N THR A 8 2.52 14.76 -12.26
CA THR A 8 1.74 13.58 -11.85
C THR A 8 2.53 12.71 -10.89
N GLU A 9 3.82 12.48 -11.19
CA GLU A 9 4.71 11.73 -10.30
C GLU A 9 4.83 12.40 -8.93
N SER A 10 5.03 13.73 -8.90
CA SER A 10 5.16 14.48 -7.65
C SER A 10 3.89 14.38 -6.80
N LEU A 11 2.72 14.45 -7.40
CA LEU A 11 1.45 14.32 -6.70
C LEU A 11 1.26 12.92 -6.11
N ILE A 12 1.67 11.90 -6.86
CA ILE A 12 1.59 10.52 -6.37
C ILE A 12 2.55 10.31 -5.20
N ARG A 13 3.79 10.82 -5.28
CA ARG A 13 4.76 10.74 -4.18
C ARG A 13 4.21 11.38 -2.91
N GLU A 14 3.68 12.58 -3.03
CA GLU A 14 3.10 13.29 -1.90
C GLU A 14 1.95 12.50 -1.27
N ARG A 15 1.05 11.96 -2.10
CA ARG A 15 -0.08 11.16 -1.63
C ARG A 15 0.40 9.90 -0.88
N LEU A 16 1.37 9.18 -1.44
CA LEU A 16 1.90 7.97 -0.82
C LEU A 16 2.56 8.27 0.52
N GLU A 17 3.34 9.33 0.60
CA GLU A 17 4.02 9.71 1.83
C GLU A 17 3.04 10.16 2.92
N LYS A 18 2.03 10.93 2.56
CA LYS A 18 1.00 11.36 3.51
C LYS A 18 0.18 10.19 4.03
N PHE A 19 -0.20 9.27 3.13
CA PHE A 19 -0.99 8.12 3.52
C PHE A 19 -0.20 7.15 4.37
N GLU A 20 1.12 7.06 4.17
CA GLU A 20 1.98 6.24 5.02
C GLU A 20 1.86 6.65 6.49
N GLN A 21 1.84 7.94 6.76
CA GLN A 21 1.67 8.44 8.13
C GLN A 21 0.33 8.01 8.71
N ILE A 22 -0.72 8.06 7.91
CA ILE A 22 -2.05 7.62 8.34
C ILE A 22 -2.05 6.13 8.66
N ILE A 23 -1.42 5.31 7.82
CA ILE A 23 -1.32 3.86 8.02
C ILE A 23 -0.56 3.56 9.31
N LEU A 24 0.60 4.14 9.48
CA LEU A 24 1.47 3.86 10.63
C LEU A 24 0.88 4.37 11.94
N ASN A 25 0.02 5.38 11.88
CA ASN A 25 -0.67 5.90 13.06
C ASN A 25 -2.00 5.19 13.33
N ASN A 26 -2.46 4.33 12.43
CA ASN A 26 -3.67 3.53 12.65
C ASN A 26 -3.28 2.27 13.40
N GLU A 27 -3.68 2.18 14.65
CA GLU A 27 -3.30 1.09 15.55
C GLU A 27 -3.71 -0.28 15.00
N VAL A 28 -4.91 -0.39 14.45
CA VAL A 28 -5.42 -1.66 13.92
C VAL A 28 -4.59 -2.13 12.73
N ILE A 29 -4.33 -1.25 11.79
CA ILE A 29 -3.53 -1.57 10.60
C ILE A 29 -2.08 -1.85 11.00
N TYR A 30 -1.49 -1.02 11.85
CA TYR A 30 -0.11 -1.19 12.28
C TYR A 30 0.09 -2.55 12.97
N ASN A 31 -0.82 -2.93 13.86
CA ASN A 31 -0.75 -4.22 14.54
C ASN A 31 -0.86 -5.39 13.57
N LEU A 32 -1.70 -5.27 12.52
CA LEU A 32 -1.76 -6.27 11.47
C LEU A 32 -0.41 -6.42 10.78
N LEU A 33 0.21 -5.30 10.40
CA LEU A 33 1.49 -5.32 9.69
C LEU A 33 2.59 -5.94 10.55
N VAL A 34 2.65 -5.57 11.82
CA VAL A 34 3.64 -6.12 12.75
C VAL A 34 3.43 -7.62 12.96
N SER A 35 2.20 -8.10 12.91
CA SER A 35 1.91 -9.53 13.07
C SER A 35 2.38 -10.37 11.87
N HIS A 36 2.53 -9.75 10.70
CA HIS A 36 2.97 -10.44 9.48
C HIS A 36 4.43 -10.17 9.12
N PHE A 37 4.99 -9.06 9.57
CA PHE A 37 6.35 -8.63 9.21
C PHE A 37 7.11 -8.22 10.47
N ASP A 38 8.39 -8.61 10.55
CA ASP A 38 9.21 -8.35 11.74
C ASP A 38 9.44 -6.87 12.01
N GLU A 39 9.69 -6.12 10.94
CA GLU A 39 10.00 -4.70 11.03
C GLU A 39 9.27 -3.95 9.92
N ILE A 40 8.65 -2.82 10.25
CA ILE A 40 7.96 -1.99 9.27
C ILE A 40 8.77 -0.72 9.04
N LYS A 41 9.51 -0.68 7.93
CA LYS A 41 10.28 0.50 7.53
C LYS A 41 9.43 1.43 6.67
N HIS A 42 8.69 0.86 5.72
CA HIS A 42 7.82 1.61 4.82
C HIS A 42 6.54 0.83 4.56
N SER A 43 5.43 1.56 4.44
CA SER A 43 4.14 0.98 4.08
C SER A 43 3.40 1.98 3.22
N TYR A 44 3.32 1.70 1.92
CA TYR A 44 2.68 2.61 0.97
C TYR A 44 1.38 2.01 0.44
N CYS A 45 0.33 2.84 0.42
CA CYS A 45 -0.98 2.41 -0.07
C CYS A 45 -1.01 2.43 -1.60
N LEU A 46 -1.00 1.24 -2.20
CA LEU A 46 -1.07 1.11 -3.66
C LEU A 46 -2.49 1.31 -4.17
N ASN A 47 -3.47 0.90 -3.39
CA ASN A 47 -4.87 1.01 -3.76
C ASN A 47 -5.74 0.99 -2.52
N GLN A 48 -6.85 1.72 -2.57
CA GLN A 48 -7.88 1.69 -1.55
C GLN A 48 -9.23 1.68 -2.24
N ILE A 49 -10.05 0.67 -1.94
CA ILE A 49 -11.41 0.58 -2.47
C ILE A 49 -12.36 0.85 -1.31
N ILE A 50 -13.18 1.88 -1.45
CA ILE A 50 -14.15 2.26 -0.42
C ILE A 50 -15.48 1.62 -0.78
N GLU A 51 -15.90 0.67 0.05
CA GLU A 51 -17.20 0.02 -0.08
C GLU A 51 -18.16 0.50 1.01
N GLN A 52 -19.39 -0.02 1.02
CA GLN A 52 -20.44 0.49 1.89
C GLN A 52 -20.11 0.37 3.39
N ALA A 53 -19.55 -0.74 3.81
CA ALA A 53 -19.28 -1.01 5.22
C ALA A 53 -17.80 -1.24 5.53
N GLU A 54 -16.96 -1.35 4.51
CA GLU A 54 -15.54 -1.68 4.68
C GLU A 54 -14.67 -0.97 3.66
N ASP A 55 -13.39 -0.81 4.01
CA ASP A 55 -12.37 -0.33 3.12
C ASP A 55 -11.41 -1.47 2.81
N ILE A 56 -11.11 -1.67 1.52
CA ILE A 56 -10.15 -2.68 1.07
C ILE A 56 -8.84 -1.97 0.77
N TYR A 57 -7.79 -2.36 1.49
CA TYR A 57 -6.47 -1.76 1.32
C TYR A 57 -5.51 -2.71 0.64
N THR A 58 -4.67 -2.16 -0.24
CA THR A 58 -3.54 -2.87 -0.84
C THR A 58 -2.29 -2.08 -0.51
N LEU A 59 -1.41 -2.64 0.32
CA LEU A 59 -0.23 -1.94 0.83
C LEU A 59 1.05 -2.63 0.37
N LEU A 60 2.04 -1.82 -0.06
CA LEU A 60 3.40 -2.31 -0.30
C LEU A 60 4.19 -2.13 0.99
N VAL A 61 4.68 -3.22 1.55
CA VAL A 61 5.40 -3.22 2.82
C VAL A 61 6.89 -3.48 2.59
N ASN A 62 7.72 -2.55 3.06
CA ASN A 62 9.17 -2.62 2.99
C ASN A 62 9.73 -2.82 1.57
N GLY A 63 8.96 -2.48 0.55
CA GLY A 63 9.37 -2.66 -0.84
C GLY A 63 9.50 -4.11 -1.27
N LYS A 64 8.99 -5.08 -0.50
CA LYS A 64 9.16 -6.51 -0.74
C LYS A 64 7.87 -7.29 -0.84
N TYR A 65 6.86 -6.94 -0.05
CA TYR A 65 5.61 -7.69 0.05
C TYR A 65 4.42 -6.79 -0.17
N VAL A 66 3.36 -7.37 -0.70
CA VAL A 66 2.08 -6.67 -0.86
C VAL A 66 1.06 -7.40 0.01
N ILE A 67 0.38 -6.65 0.87
CA ILE A 67 -0.68 -7.18 1.73
C ILE A 67 -2.00 -6.52 1.34
N GLU A 68 -3.04 -7.34 1.20
CA GLU A 68 -4.40 -6.86 0.93
C GLU A 68 -5.30 -7.34 2.07
N PHE A 69 -6.18 -6.46 2.54
CA PHE A 69 -7.12 -6.81 3.60
C PHE A 69 -8.33 -5.89 3.57
N GLU A 70 -9.40 -6.33 4.23
CA GLU A 70 -10.61 -5.54 4.40
C GLU A 70 -10.69 -5.06 5.85
N LEU A 71 -10.97 -3.76 6.02
CA LEU A 71 -11.14 -3.15 7.34
C LEU A 71 -12.58 -2.67 7.48
N SER A 72 -13.32 -3.23 8.45
CA SER A 72 -14.69 -2.84 8.71
C SER A 72 -14.74 -1.46 9.35
N ARG A 73 -15.61 -0.59 8.83
CA ARG A 73 -15.85 0.72 9.44
C ARG A 73 -16.81 0.65 10.62
N LEU A 74 -17.50 -0.48 10.79
CA LEU A 74 -18.46 -0.65 11.87
C LEU A 74 -17.80 -1.04 13.18
N ASP A 75 -16.91 -2.03 13.16
CA ASP A 75 -16.27 -2.57 14.35
C ASP A 75 -14.75 -2.60 14.28
N HIS A 76 -14.15 -2.04 13.21
CA HIS A 76 -12.72 -1.99 12.99
C HIS A 76 -12.03 -3.37 12.92
N SER A 77 -12.80 -4.42 12.60
CA SER A 77 -12.23 -5.75 12.41
C SER A 77 -11.58 -5.87 11.03
N ILE A 78 -10.58 -6.75 10.95
CA ILE A 78 -9.87 -7.02 9.70
C ILE A 78 -10.24 -8.42 9.23
N SER A 79 -10.45 -8.58 7.92
CA SER A 79 -10.77 -9.86 7.29
C SER A 79 -10.11 -9.97 5.92
N ASP A 80 -10.15 -11.17 5.35
CA ASP A 80 -9.65 -11.48 4.00
C ASP A 80 -8.21 -11.01 3.76
N VAL A 81 -7.33 -11.29 4.72
CA VAL A 81 -5.93 -10.92 4.63
C VAL A 81 -5.19 -11.83 3.64
N GLN A 82 -4.53 -11.22 2.66
CA GLN A 82 -3.73 -11.93 1.67
C GLN A 82 -2.37 -11.26 1.55
N VAL A 83 -1.30 -12.06 1.53
CA VAL A 83 0.06 -11.56 1.38
C VAL A 83 0.70 -12.24 0.18
N GLU A 84 1.36 -11.45 -0.67
CA GLU A 84 2.11 -11.98 -1.80
C GLU A 84 3.41 -11.20 -1.97
N SER A 85 4.34 -11.76 -2.75
CA SER A 85 5.57 -11.05 -3.06
C SER A 85 5.30 -9.88 -4.01
N LEU A 86 6.19 -8.89 -3.98
CA LEU A 86 6.12 -7.77 -4.93
C LEU A 86 6.13 -8.27 -6.38
N ASN A 87 6.95 -9.29 -6.69
CA ASN A 87 7.02 -9.83 -8.05
C ASN A 87 5.69 -10.42 -8.51
N GLU A 88 5.01 -11.13 -7.65
CA GLU A 88 3.70 -11.70 -7.99
C GLU A 88 2.66 -10.62 -8.22
N TYR A 89 2.65 -9.62 -7.36
CA TYR A 89 1.73 -8.48 -7.50
C TYR A 89 1.99 -7.72 -8.81
N ALA A 90 3.26 -7.46 -9.10
CA ALA A 90 3.65 -6.70 -10.30
C ALA A 90 3.17 -7.36 -11.59
N LYS A 91 3.12 -8.68 -11.62
CA LYS A 91 2.63 -9.42 -12.80
C LYS A 91 1.13 -9.20 -13.06
N LYS A 92 0.38 -8.87 -12.02
CA LYS A 92 -1.08 -8.67 -12.12
C LYS A 92 -1.45 -7.23 -12.48
N VAL A 93 -0.56 -6.28 -12.31
CA VAL A 93 -0.83 -4.86 -12.58
C VAL A 93 -0.78 -4.60 -14.07
N LYS A 94 -1.89 -4.13 -14.64
CA LYS A 94 -2.05 -3.97 -16.09
C LYS A 94 -2.13 -2.51 -16.54
N ASP A 95 -2.83 -1.67 -15.81
CA ASP A 95 -3.07 -0.30 -16.23
C ASP A 95 -1.88 0.62 -15.92
N LYS A 96 -1.76 1.68 -16.70
CA LYS A 96 -0.64 2.62 -16.58
C LYS A 96 -0.60 3.33 -15.24
N SER A 97 -1.77 3.73 -14.73
CA SER A 97 -1.86 4.45 -13.45
C SER A 97 -1.35 3.60 -12.30
N SER A 98 -1.78 2.34 -12.24
CA SER A 98 -1.34 1.42 -11.18
C SER A 98 0.14 1.07 -11.31
N LYS A 99 0.65 0.93 -12.55
CA LYS A 99 2.08 0.69 -12.77
C LYS A 99 2.93 1.86 -12.31
N LEU A 100 2.47 3.08 -12.58
CA LEU A 100 3.19 4.28 -12.16
C LEU A 100 3.20 4.39 -10.63
N THR A 101 2.06 4.18 -9.98
CA THR A 101 1.96 4.20 -8.53
C THR A 101 2.90 3.17 -7.90
N LEU A 102 2.91 1.96 -8.44
CA LEU A 102 3.80 0.90 -7.95
C LEU A 102 5.28 1.28 -8.11
N ALA A 103 5.66 1.81 -9.28
CA ALA A 103 7.04 2.23 -9.54
C ALA A 103 7.50 3.31 -8.55
N ILE A 104 6.63 4.27 -8.26
CA ILE A 104 6.95 5.35 -7.31
C ILE A 104 7.05 4.80 -5.89
N ALA A 105 6.12 3.93 -5.50
CA ALA A 105 6.16 3.31 -4.17
C ALA A 105 7.44 2.48 -3.98
N MET A 106 7.87 1.77 -5.01
CA MET A 106 9.14 1.02 -4.98
C MET A 106 10.34 1.95 -4.83
N ASP A 107 10.34 3.07 -5.54
CA ASP A 107 11.41 4.06 -5.45
C ASP A 107 11.48 4.65 -4.04
N LEU A 108 10.34 5.00 -3.46
CA LEU A 108 10.28 5.53 -2.10
C LEU A 108 10.74 4.50 -1.07
N SER A 109 10.43 3.22 -1.29
CA SER A 109 10.80 2.14 -0.39
C SER A 109 12.31 1.88 -0.35
N ASN A 110 13.04 2.33 -1.36
CA ASN A 110 14.49 2.14 -1.48
C ASN A 110 15.31 3.29 -0.91
N LYS A 111 14.66 4.24 -0.27
CA LYS A 111 15.34 5.41 0.33
C LYS A 111 15.67 5.23 1.80
#